data_f87c8e87a1aa700729a5199c806478d3
#
_entry.id   f87c8e87a1aa700729a5199c806478d3
#
_cell.length_a   1.000
_cell.length_b   1.000
_cell.length_c   1.000
_cell.angle_alpha   90.00
_cell.angle_beta   90.00
_cell.angle_gamma   90.00
#
_symmetry.space_group_name_H-M   'P 1'
#
loop_
_entity.id
_entity.type
_entity.pdbx_description
1 polymer ?
#
loop_
_entity_poly.entity_id
_entity_poly.type
_entity_poly.pdbx_seq_one_letter_code
_entity_poly.pdbx_strand_id
1 'polypeptide(L)'
;MKVLIVFAHHEPRSYNALLRDRAEAVLASAGHEVRLSDLYAMGFDPVAGPRDVGAAAGEGPVNLLLAQRDAAARGTFSEDIRREMEKVAWADFLLVVCPVWWFSVPAILKGWFDRVLAAGFAYDFGRIYDKGLLRGKRGMLCVTTGGPEALYHRDAPHGATLDQILWPVTDGTLHFCGLDVLPTFVAWSVFQAGDAGRAEYLVQLEQRLRALEQTAPLPGHGFTK
;
A
#
# COMPACT_ATOMS: atom_id res chain seq x y z
N MET A 1 -10.76 4.91 14.16
CA MET A 1 -10.04 3.72 13.66
C MET A 1 -8.53 3.91 13.78
N LYS A 2 -7.77 2.84 13.62
CA LYS A 2 -6.31 2.82 13.60
C LYS A 2 -5.83 2.84 12.15
N VAL A 3 -5.04 3.84 11.76
CA VAL A 3 -4.58 4.03 10.38
C VAL A 3 -3.08 3.88 10.31
N LEU A 4 -2.60 2.99 9.43
CA LEU A 4 -1.19 2.94 9.05
C LEU A 4 -1.01 3.64 7.71
N ILE A 5 -0.20 4.70 7.69
CA ILE A 5 0.27 5.33 6.45
C ILE A 5 1.59 4.69 6.06
N VAL A 6 1.66 4.08 4.88
CA VAL A 6 2.91 3.60 4.26
C VAL A 6 3.30 4.57 3.17
N PHE A 7 4.40 5.27 3.37
CA PHE A 7 4.88 6.35 2.51
C PHE A 7 6.16 5.98 1.78
N ALA A 8 6.18 6.22 0.46
CA ALA A 8 7.32 5.90 -0.37
C ALA A 8 7.67 7.03 -1.34
N HIS A 9 8.49 7.98 -0.90
CA HIS A 9 9.13 8.99 -1.74
C HIS A 9 10.47 9.41 -1.14
N HIS A 10 11.50 9.54 -1.99
CA HIS A 10 12.87 9.86 -1.56
C HIS A 10 13.07 11.33 -1.15
N GLU A 11 12.26 12.26 -1.70
CA GLU A 11 12.34 13.69 -1.41
C GLU A 11 11.31 14.07 -0.33
N PRO A 12 11.75 14.48 0.88
CA PRO A 12 10.86 14.80 1.99
C PRO A 12 10.04 16.09 1.76
N ARG A 13 10.37 16.89 0.75
CA ARG A 13 9.62 18.10 0.36
C ARG A 13 8.79 17.87 -0.91
N SER A 14 8.61 16.62 -1.33
CA SER A 14 7.80 16.28 -2.49
C SER A 14 6.33 16.57 -2.25
N TYR A 15 5.56 16.65 -3.34
CA TYR A 15 4.11 16.75 -3.22
C TYR A 15 3.48 15.49 -2.58
N ASN A 16 4.09 14.32 -2.78
CA ASN A 16 3.70 13.10 -2.04
C ASN A 16 3.89 13.26 -0.52
N ALA A 17 4.96 13.91 -0.08
CA ALA A 17 5.16 14.20 1.34
C ALA A 17 4.09 15.16 1.87
N LEU A 18 3.71 16.18 1.10
CA LEU A 18 2.63 17.09 1.46
C LEU A 18 1.27 16.38 1.55
N LEU A 19 0.99 15.43 0.64
CA LEU A 19 -0.21 14.58 0.72
C LEU A 19 -0.19 13.69 1.98
N ARG A 20 0.96 13.10 2.32
CA ARG A 20 1.15 12.32 3.56
C ARG A 20 0.88 13.18 4.80
N ASP A 21 1.50 14.36 4.89
CA ASP A 21 1.36 15.26 6.04
C ASP A 21 -0.08 15.75 6.19
N ARG A 22 -0.74 16.07 5.06
CA ARG A 22 -2.17 16.43 5.07
C ARG A 22 -3.02 15.25 5.53
N ALA A 23 -2.75 14.03 5.05
CA ALA A 23 -3.48 12.85 5.44
C ALA A 23 -3.35 12.58 6.94
N GLU A 24 -2.14 12.63 7.49
CA GLU A 24 -1.87 12.44 8.92
C GLU A 24 -2.65 13.47 9.76
N ALA A 25 -2.55 14.77 9.40
CA ALA A 25 -3.24 15.84 10.12
C ALA A 25 -4.77 15.70 10.08
N VAL A 26 -5.35 15.38 8.91
CA VAL A 26 -6.80 15.22 8.74
C VAL A 26 -7.30 14.02 9.54
N LEU A 27 -6.63 12.88 9.44
CA LEU A 27 -7.01 11.66 10.16
C LEU A 27 -6.91 11.84 11.67
N ALA A 28 -5.83 12.44 12.16
CA ALA A 28 -5.66 12.74 13.58
C ALA A 28 -6.74 13.72 14.08
N SER A 29 -7.06 14.77 13.31
CA SER A 29 -8.13 15.73 13.67
C SER A 29 -9.53 15.11 13.68
N ALA A 30 -9.73 14.02 12.91
CA ALA A 30 -10.96 13.24 12.90
C ALA A 30 -11.02 12.18 14.03
N GLY A 31 -10.04 12.16 14.93
CA GLY A 31 -10.00 11.25 16.09
C GLY A 31 -9.47 9.85 15.76
N HIS A 32 -8.77 9.67 14.64
CA HIS A 32 -8.12 8.39 14.32
C HIS A 32 -6.71 8.34 14.94
N GLU A 33 -6.29 7.14 15.36
CA GLU A 33 -4.89 6.89 15.72
C GLU A 33 -4.09 6.65 14.45
N VAL A 34 -3.00 7.39 14.24
CA VAL A 34 -2.19 7.29 13.03
C VAL A 34 -0.78 6.80 13.36
N ARG A 35 -0.28 5.85 12.59
CA ARG A 35 1.14 5.45 12.56
C ARG A 35 1.69 5.62 11.16
N LEU A 36 2.97 5.97 11.06
CA LEU A 36 3.66 6.18 9.81
C LEU A 36 4.77 5.14 9.62
N SER A 37 4.88 4.60 8.40
CA SER A 37 6.04 3.90 7.87
C SER A 37 6.58 4.70 6.70
N ASP A 38 7.54 5.60 6.96
CA ASP A 38 8.27 6.32 5.92
C ASP A 38 9.43 5.46 5.46
N LEU A 39 9.26 4.78 4.34
CA LEU A 39 10.20 3.73 3.90
C LEU A 39 11.58 4.27 3.57
N TYR A 40 11.69 5.49 3.05
CA TYR A 40 12.97 6.12 2.77
C TYR A 40 13.65 6.64 4.04
N ALA A 41 12.91 7.30 4.92
CA ALA A 41 13.46 7.77 6.20
C ALA A 41 13.90 6.62 7.11
N MET A 42 13.21 5.46 7.03
CA MET A 42 13.57 4.25 7.77
C MET A 42 14.80 3.53 7.18
N GLY A 43 15.23 3.86 5.96
CA GLY A 43 16.22 3.09 5.23
C GLY A 43 15.76 1.65 4.98
N PHE A 44 14.46 1.46 4.69
CA PHE A 44 13.90 0.13 4.47
C PHE A 44 14.58 -0.57 3.30
N ASP A 45 15.11 -1.77 3.53
CA ASP A 45 15.70 -2.58 2.47
C ASP A 45 14.58 -3.29 1.68
N PRO A 46 14.42 -3.03 0.36
CA PRO A 46 13.35 -3.63 -0.42
C PRO A 46 13.65 -5.06 -0.91
N VAL A 47 14.88 -5.54 -0.74
CA VAL A 47 15.29 -6.81 -1.34
C VAL A 47 14.90 -7.99 -0.45
N ALA A 48 13.89 -8.75 -0.87
CA ALA A 48 13.49 -9.98 -0.19
C ALA A 48 14.56 -11.08 -0.30
N GLY A 49 14.72 -11.87 0.76
CA GLY A 49 15.71 -12.94 0.76
C GLY A 49 15.69 -13.81 2.02
N PRO A 50 16.61 -14.81 2.08
CA PRO A 50 16.67 -15.75 3.20
C PRO A 50 16.83 -15.09 4.58
N ARG A 51 17.49 -13.94 4.65
CA ARG A 51 17.67 -13.17 5.90
C ARG A 51 16.35 -12.73 6.54
N ASP A 52 15.28 -12.60 5.74
CA ASP A 52 13.97 -12.12 6.19
C ASP A 52 13.29 -13.11 7.14
N VAL A 53 13.60 -14.39 6.99
CA VAL A 53 12.95 -15.50 7.68
C VAL A 53 13.83 -16.15 8.75
N GLY A 54 15.07 -15.70 8.90
CA GLY A 54 15.99 -16.18 9.93
C GLY A 54 16.20 -17.69 9.85
N ALA A 55 16.06 -18.39 10.96
CA ALA A 55 16.28 -19.84 11.04
C ALA A 55 15.34 -20.67 10.13
N ALA A 56 14.23 -20.11 9.67
CA ALA A 56 13.31 -20.79 8.75
C ALA A 56 13.89 -20.91 7.32
N ALA A 57 15.00 -20.22 7.01
CA ALA A 57 15.69 -20.37 5.72
C ALA A 57 16.28 -21.79 5.53
N GLY A 58 16.72 -22.45 6.62
CA GLY A 58 17.37 -23.75 6.56
C GLY A 58 18.72 -23.71 5.85
N GLU A 59 19.23 -24.89 5.46
CA GLU A 59 20.43 -25.05 4.66
C GLU A 59 20.03 -25.42 3.21
N GLY A 60 20.72 -24.83 2.20
CA GLY A 60 20.48 -25.11 0.78
C GLY A 60 19.53 -24.14 0.09
N PRO A 61 18.92 -24.52 -1.06
CA PRO A 61 18.00 -23.66 -1.81
C PRO A 61 16.76 -23.32 -1.01
N VAL A 62 16.47 -22.00 -0.88
CA VAL A 62 15.34 -21.51 -0.07
C VAL A 62 14.11 -21.32 -0.94
N ASN A 63 13.01 -22.01 -0.62
CA ASN A 63 11.69 -21.64 -1.07
C ASN A 63 11.15 -20.56 -0.13
N LEU A 64 11.22 -19.29 -0.54
CA LEU A 64 10.89 -18.15 0.30
C LEU A 64 9.44 -18.20 0.82
N LEU A 65 8.49 -18.65 0.01
CA LEU A 65 7.07 -18.75 0.43
C LEU A 65 6.87 -19.74 1.59
N LEU A 66 7.50 -20.92 1.51
CA LEU A 66 7.41 -21.92 2.59
C LEU A 66 8.18 -21.46 3.82
N ALA A 67 9.34 -20.83 3.63
CA ALA A 67 10.13 -20.27 4.73
C ALA A 67 9.42 -19.10 5.43
N GLN A 68 8.67 -18.27 4.71
CA GLN A 68 7.82 -17.24 5.30
C GLN A 68 6.71 -17.85 6.19
N ARG A 69 6.05 -18.90 5.73
CA ARG A 69 5.03 -19.61 6.53
C ARG A 69 5.60 -20.18 7.83
N ASP A 70 6.78 -20.79 7.74
CA ASP A 70 7.48 -21.34 8.91
C ASP A 70 7.90 -20.22 9.86
N ALA A 71 8.45 -19.11 9.31
CA ALA A 71 8.80 -17.93 10.09
C ALA A 71 7.59 -17.30 10.78
N ALA A 72 6.43 -17.24 10.11
CA ALA A 72 5.20 -16.76 10.71
C ALA A 72 4.76 -17.64 11.88
N ALA A 73 4.85 -18.97 11.72
CA ALA A 73 4.48 -19.92 12.78
C ALA A 73 5.43 -19.87 13.98
N ARG A 74 6.72 -19.61 13.76
CA ARG A 74 7.77 -19.60 14.79
C ARG A 74 8.13 -18.22 15.34
N GLY A 75 7.66 -17.13 14.68
CA GLY A 75 8.03 -15.77 15.06
C GLY A 75 9.49 -15.42 14.72
N THR A 76 10.07 -15.99 13.66
CA THR A 76 11.49 -15.85 13.30
C THR A 76 11.78 -14.83 12.19
N PHE A 77 10.80 -14.03 11.79
CA PHE A 77 11.05 -12.93 10.88
C PHE A 77 12.09 -11.95 11.41
N SER A 78 12.85 -11.34 10.51
CA SER A 78 13.79 -10.28 10.88
C SER A 78 13.08 -9.13 11.59
N GLU A 79 13.81 -8.41 12.43
CA GLU A 79 13.27 -7.38 13.32
C GLU A 79 12.56 -6.25 12.56
N ASP A 80 13.12 -5.82 11.41
CA ASP A 80 12.53 -4.80 10.56
C ASP A 80 11.17 -5.24 9.99
N ILE A 81 11.06 -6.49 9.51
CA ILE A 81 9.80 -7.06 9.02
C ILE A 81 8.79 -7.22 10.15
N ARG A 82 9.21 -7.76 11.28
CA ARG A 82 8.33 -7.96 12.42
C ARG A 82 7.69 -6.66 12.91
N ARG A 83 8.47 -5.58 12.99
CA ARG A 83 7.96 -4.24 13.35
C ARG A 83 6.92 -3.72 12.36
N GLU A 84 7.13 -3.93 11.07
CA GLU A 84 6.17 -3.52 10.06
C GLU A 84 4.90 -4.40 10.08
N MET A 85 5.04 -5.72 10.27
CA MET A 85 3.91 -6.62 10.47
C MET A 85 3.07 -6.24 11.70
N GLU A 86 3.69 -5.84 12.80
CA GLU A 86 3.00 -5.36 14.00
C GLU A 86 2.16 -4.10 13.70
N LYS A 87 2.68 -3.17 12.89
CA LYS A 87 1.92 -1.99 12.47
C LYS A 87 0.73 -2.37 11.55
N VAL A 88 0.94 -3.29 10.61
CA VAL A 88 -0.14 -3.80 9.74
C VAL A 88 -1.19 -4.54 10.57
N ALA A 89 -0.79 -5.39 11.51
CA ALA A 89 -1.71 -6.09 12.40
C ALA A 89 -2.54 -5.13 13.26
N TRP A 90 -1.91 -4.08 13.77
CA TRP A 90 -2.55 -3.05 14.59
C TRP A 90 -3.56 -2.20 13.81
N ALA A 91 -3.32 -1.92 12.53
CA ALA A 91 -4.13 -1.01 11.73
C ALA A 91 -5.48 -1.63 11.34
N ASP A 92 -6.53 -0.81 11.32
CA ASP A 92 -7.82 -1.10 10.69
C ASP A 92 -7.83 -0.65 9.22
N PHE A 93 -7.01 0.36 8.90
CA PHE A 93 -6.92 0.98 7.58
C PHE A 93 -5.47 1.18 7.15
N LEU A 94 -5.15 0.79 5.91
CA LEU A 94 -3.87 0.96 5.26
C LEU A 94 -3.95 2.05 4.19
N LEU A 95 -3.31 3.20 4.42
CA LEU A 95 -3.15 4.27 3.44
C LEU A 95 -1.76 4.21 2.82
N VAL A 96 -1.68 3.90 1.54
CA VAL A 96 -0.41 3.85 0.81
C VAL A 96 -0.24 5.14 0.02
N VAL A 97 0.81 5.92 0.31
CA VAL A 97 1.08 7.21 -0.36
C VAL A 97 2.39 7.12 -1.14
N CYS A 98 2.30 7.24 -2.48
CA CYS A 98 3.48 7.12 -3.35
C CYS A 98 3.25 7.76 -4.74
N PRO A 99 4.31 8.03 -5.52
CA PRO A 99 4.17 8.36 -6.93
C PRO A 99 3.90 7.09 -7.77
N VAL A 100 3.31 7.28 -8.93
CA VAL A 100 3.31 6.25 -9.98
C VAL A 100 4.61 6.36 -10.77
N TRP A 101 5.48 5.36 -10.65
CA TRP A 101 6.74 5.25 -11.37
C TRP A 101 6.72 4.00 -12.26
N TRP A 102 7.00 4.17 -13.54
CA TRP A 102 7.02 3.07 -14.51
C TRP A 102 5.74 2.23 -14.45
N PHE A 103 4.57 2.91 -14.45
CA PHE A 103 3.23 2.29 -14.40
C PHE A 103 3.01 1.38 -13.17
N SER A 104 3.72 1.65 -12.07
CA SER A 104 3.62 0.88 -10.84
C SER A 104 4.01 1.74 -9.64
N VAL A 105 4.20 1.11 -8.49
CA VAL A 105 4.70 1.73 -7.28
C VAL A 105 6.24 1.75 -7.26
N PRO A 106 6.87 2.64 -6.48
CA PRO A 106 8.33 2.63 -6.28
C PRO A 106 8.86 1.28 -5.80
N ALA A 107 10.07 0.91 -6.25
CA ALA A 107 10.70 -0.37 -5.89
C ALA A 107 10.76 -0.63 -4.39
N ILE A 108 11.03 0.40 -3.58
CA ILE A 108 11.06 0.28 -2.12
C ILE A 108 9.70 -0.14 -1.55
N LEU A 109 8.60 0.34 -2.12
CA LEU A 109 7.24 -0.03 -1.71
C LEU A 109 6.88 -1.43 -2.19
N LYS A 110 7.28 -1.80 -3.43
CA LYS A 110 7.10 -3.17 -3.92
C LYS A 110 7.83 -4.16 -3.00
N GLY A 111 9.07 -3.84 -2.61
CA GLY A 111 9.83 -4.66 -1.66
C GLY A 111 9.19 -4.70 -0.26
N TRP A 112 8.54 -3.64 0.18
CA TRP A 112 7.77 -3.66 1.42
C TRP A 112 6.60 -4.65 1.32
N PHE A 113 5.87 -4.68 0.20
CA PHE A 113 4.84 -5.70 -0.03
C PHE A 113 5.42 -7.11 -0.01
N ASP A 114 6.52 -7.35 -0.72
CA ASP A 114 7.15 -8.68 -0.84
C ASP A 114 7.65 -9.23 0.50
N ARG A 115 8.13 -8.35 1.38
CA ARG A 115 8.72 -8.73 2.65
C ARG A 115 7.74 -8.74 3.81
N VAL A 116 6.82 -7.77 3.86
CA VAL A 116 5.90 -7.58 4.99
C VAL A 116 4.58 -8.31 4.81
N LEU A 117 4.01 -8.30 3.59
CA LEU A 117 2.76 -9.04 3.31
C LEU A 117 3.07 -10.51 3.02
N ALA A 118 3.78 -11.16 3.93
CA ALA A 118 4.33 -12.50 3.79
C ALA A 118 3.28 -13.61 3.95
N ALA A 119 3.58 -14.78 3.39
CA ALA A 119 2.80 -16.00 3.59
C ALA A 119 2.78 -16.41 5.06
N GLY A 120 1.61 -16.83 5.55
CA GLY A 120 1.35 -17.13 6.97
C GLY A 120 0.97 -15.91 7.80
N PHE A 121 1.19 -14.69 7.30
CA PHE A 121 0.81 -13.44 7.96
C PHE A 121 -0.33 -12.70 7.22
N ALA A 122 -0.14 -12.37 5.94
CA ALA A 122 -1.12 -11.61 5.16
C ALA A 122 -2.02 -12.49 4.29
N TYR A 123 -1.52 -13.62 3.87
CA TYR A 123 -2.21 -14.66 3.11
C TYR A 123 -1.63 -16.05 3.41
N ASP A 124 -2.29 -17.11 2.95
CA ASP A 124 -1.77 -18.48 3.01
C ASP A 124 -2.40 -19.34 1.91
N PHE A 125 -2.00 -20.60 1.75
CA PHE A 125 -2.62 -21.55 0.82
C PHE A 125 -4.12 -21.65 1.07
N GLY A 126 -4.92 -21.33 0.03
CA GLY A 126 -6.39 -21.28 0.12
C GLY A 126 -6.97 -20.17 1.00
N ARG A 127 -6.14 -19.27 1.53
CA ARG A 127 -6.53 -18.13 2.35
C ARG A 127 -6.09 -16.82 1.67
N ILE A 128 -6.76 -16.52 0.56
CA ILE A 128 -6.54 -15.36 -0.31
C ILE A 128 -7.89 -14.72 -0.63
N TYR A 129 -7.91 -13.48 -1.06
CA TYR A 129 -9.10 -12.68 -1.36
C TYR A 129 -10.10 -12.67 -0.19
N ASP A 130 -11.34 -13.09 -0.41
CA ASP A 130 -12.39 -13.19 0.61
C ASP A 130 -12.04 -14.09 1.80
N LYS A 131 -10.98 -14.88 1.70
CA LYS A 131 -10.39 -15.71 2.77
C LYS A 131 -9.01 -15.23 3.24
N GLY A 132 -8.53 -14.09 2.72
CA GLY A 132 -7.24 -13.50 3.07
C GLY A 132 -7.10 -13.25 4.58
N LEU A 133 -5.86 -13.21 5.08
CA LEU A 133 -5.59 -13.12 6.53
C LEU A 133 -5.78 -11.71 7.09
N LEU A 134 -5.82 -10.69 6.22
CA LEU A 134 -6.04 -9.30 6.59
C LEU A 134 -7.51 -8.85 6.42
N ARG A 135 -8.46 -9.79 6.35
CA ARG A 135 -9.89 -9.49 6.28
C ARG A 135 -10.35 -8.59 7.42
N GLY A 136 -11.33 -7.73 7.12
CA GLY A 136 -11.86 -6.74 8.05
C GLY A 136 -11.02 -5.46 8.09
N LYS A 137 -9.86 -5.44 7.41
CA LYS A 137 -9.09 -4.22 7.20
C LYS A 137 -9.46 -3.61 5.85
N ARG A 138 -9.30 -2.30 5.76
CA ARG A 138 -9.53 -1.54 4.54
C ARG A 138 -8.22 -0.95 4.02
N GLY A 139 -8.14 -0.65 2.72
CA GLY A 139 -6.95 -0.05 2.14
C GLY A 139 -7.27 0.95 1.04
N MET A 140 -6.40 1.94 0.83
CA MET A 140 -6.50 2.92 -0.26
C MET A 140 -5.10 3.31 -0.74
N LEU A 141 -4.97 3.44 -2.05
CA LEU A 141 -3.81 4.12 -2.64
C LEU A 141 -4.09 5.62 -2.74
N CYS A 142 -3.12 6.42 -2.40
CA CYS A 142 -3.05 7.86 -2.64
C CYS A 142 -1.82 8.11 -3.52
N VAL A 143 -2.03 8.37 -4.80
CA VAL A 143 -0.93 8.43 -5.75
C VAL A 143 -0.83 9.76 -6.46
N THR A 144 0.39 10.08 -6.93
CA THR A 144 0.63 11.19 -7.84
C THR A 144 1.10 10.67 -9.20
N THR A 145 0.76 11.39 -10.27
CA THR A 145 1.23 11.10 -11.61
C THR A 145 2.00 12.27 -12.21
N GLY A 146 2.94 11.99 -13.09
CA GLY A 146 3.61 13.01 -13.91
C GLY A 146 2.75 13.48 -15.10
N GLY A 147 1.90 12.60 -15.62
CA GLY A 147 1.02 12.87 -16.75
C GLY A 147 -0.43 13.20 -16.33
N PRO A 148 -1.20 13.87 -17.23
CA PRO A 148 -2.62 14.17 -16.99
C PRO A 148 -3.49 12.92 -17.08
N GLU A 149 -4.69 12.99 -16.50
CA GLU A 149 -5.69 11.93 -16.53
C GLU A 149 -5.97 11.38 -17.93
N ALA A 150 -6.00 12.28 -18.93
CA ALA A 150 -6.23 11.92 -20.33
C ALA A 150 -5.21 10.93 -20.92
N LEU A 151 -4.02 10.79 -20.33
CA LEU A 151 -3.06 9.76 -20.72
C LEU A 151 -3.42 8.38 -20.16
N TYR A 152 -4.25 8.29 -19.15
CA TYR A 152 -4.62 7.06 -18.48
C TYR A 152 -6.02 6.59 -18.92
N HIS A 153 -6.21 6.49 -20.24
CA HIS A 153 -7.43 6.07 -20.88
C HIS A 153 -7.15 4.94 -21.89
N ARG A 154 -8.15 4.14 -22.21
CA ARG A 154 -8.00 3.00 -23.16
C ARG A 154 -7.59 3.44 -24.56
N ASP A 155 -8.00 4.64 -24.97
CA ASP A 155 -7.65 5.23 -26.28
C ASP A 155 -6.35 6.07 -26.23
N ALA A 156 -5.70 6.17 -25.08
CA ALA A 156 -4.40 6.80 -24.94
C ALA A 156 -3.28 5.90 -25.51
N PRO A 157 -2.08 6.45 -25.79
CA PRO A 157 -0.99 5.70 -26.43
C PRO A 157 -0.60 4.39 -25.73
N HIS A 158 -0.77 4.28 -24.43
CA HIS A 158 -0.49 3.04 -23.68
C HIS A 158 -1.74 2.15 -23.45
N GLY A 159 -2.92 2.57 -23.92
CA GLY A 159 -4.11 1.73 -24.01
C GLY A 159 -4.70 1.22 -22.70
N ALA A 160 -4.40 1.86 -21.55
CA ALA A 160 -4.82 1.40 -20.25
C ALA A 160 -5.29 2.53 -19.32
N THR A 161 -6.30 2.27 -18.50
CA THR A 161 -6.69 3.17 -17.40
C THR A 161 -5.71 3.04 -16.23
N LEU A 162 -5.68 4.04 -15.34
CA LEU A 162 -4.84 3.95 -14.14
C LEU A 162 -5.24 2.77 -13.24
N ASP A 163 -6.53 2.45 -13.14
CA ASP A 163 -7.01 1.30 -12.37
C ASP A 163 -6.48 -0.02 -12.94
N GLN A 164 -6.40 -0.16 -14.28
CA GLN A 164 -5.79 -1.32 -14.92
C GLN A 164 -4.27 -1.39 -14.67
N ILE A 165 -3.60 -0.25 -14.67
CA ILE A 165 -2.17 -0.14 -14.39
C ILE A 165 -1.87 -0.51 -12.93
N LEU A 166 -2.69 -0.05 -11.99
CA LEU A 166 -2.51 -0.32 -10.56
C LEU A 166 -3.20 -1.60 -10.08
N TRP A 167 -3.89 -2.33 -10.96
CA TRP A 167 -4.57 -3.58 -10.63
C TRP A 167 -3.68 -4.61 -9.92
N PRO A 168 -2.39 -4.81 -10.28
CA PRO A 168 -1.50 -5.71 -9.55
C PRO A 168 -1.30 -5.33 -8.08
N VAL A 169 -1.45 -4.04 -7.74
CA VAL A 169 -1.34 -3.55 -6.36
C VAL A 169 -2.69 -3.61 -5.66
N THR A 170 -3.73 -3.06 -6.27
CA THR A 170 -5.06 -2.96 -5.64
C THR A 170 -5.71 -4.33 -5.48
N ASP A 171 -5.78 -5.12 -6.55
CA ASP A 171 -6.38 -6.45 -6.53
C ASP A 171 -5.33 -7.54 -6.22
N GLY A 172 -4.25 -7.58 -7.00
CA GLY A 172 -3.24 -8.65 -6.91
C GLY A 172 -2.41 -8.63 -5.62
N THR A 173 -2.45 -7.58 -4.82
CA THR A 173 -1.73 -7.47 -3.55
C THR A 173 -2.68 -7.21 -2.39
N LEU A 174 -3.31 -6.03 -2.34
CA LEU A 174 -4.11 -5.64 -1.17
C LEU A 174 -5.37 -6.50 -1.03
N HIS A 175 -6.15 -6.62 -2.09
CA HIS A 175 -7.36 -7.44 -2.08
C HIS A 175 -7.03 -8.93 -1.95
N PHE A 176 -5.96 -9.41 -2.61
CA PHE A 176 -5.45 -10.77 -2.45
C PHE A 176 -5.17 -11.12 -0.98
N CYS A 177 -4.67 -10.17 -0.18
CA CYS A 177 -4.48 -10.34 1.26
C CYS A 177 -5.78 -10.23 2.08
N GLY A 178 -6.90 -9.88 1.46
CA GLY A 178 -8.21 -9.80 2.11
C GLY A 178 -8.66 -8.40 2.52
N LEU A 179 -7.98 -7.33 2.09
CA LEU A 179 -8.43 -5.96 2.39
C LEU A 179 -9.62 -5.56 1.51
N ASP A 180 -10.54 -4.79 2.07
CA ASP A 180 -11.52 -4.03 1.32
C ASP A 180 -10.85 -2.78 0.73
N VAL A 181 -10.57 -2.82 -0.57
CA VAL A 181 -9.81 -1.75 -1.25
C VAL A 181 -10.75 -0.64 -1.72
N LEU A 182 -10.47 0.59 -1.29
CA LEU A 182 -11.21 1.77 -1.73
C LEU A 182 -10.68 2.29 -3.08
N PRO A 183 -11.50 3.05 -3.83
CA PRO A 183 -11.05 3.71 -5.04
C PRO A 183 -9.82 4.58 -4.78
N THR A 184 -8.81 4.43 -5.64
CA THR A 184 -7.54 5.18 -5.55
C THR A 184 -7.78 6.68 -5.58
N PHE A 185 -7.14 7.43 -4.68
CA PHE A 185 -7.03 8.88 -4.80
C PHE A 185 -5.85 9.23 -5.70
N VAL A 186 -6.07 10.11 -6.69
CA VAL A 186 -5.07 10.46 -7.69
C VAL A 186 -4.90 11.97 -7.76
N ALA A 187 -3.66 12.45 -7.57
CA ALA A 187 -3.28 13.82 -7.91
C ALA A 187 -2.56 13.80 -9.27
N TRP A 188 -3.26 14.22 -10.31
CA TRP A 188 -2.81 14.18 -11.68
C TRP A 188 -1.84 15.31 -12.01
N SER A 189 -0.84 15.03 -12.86
CA SER A 189 0.07 16.06 -13.42
C SER A 189 0.65 17.01 -12.40
N VAL A 190 1.09 16.54 -11.26
CA VAL A 190 1.48 17.39 -10.11
C VAL A 190 2.54 18.45 -10.44
N PHE A 191 3.33 18.24 -11.49
CA PHE A 191 4.31 19.22 -11.99
C PHE A 191 3.67 20.36 -12.79
N GLN A 192 2.56 20.09 -13.52
CA GLN A 192 1.85 21.05 -14.36
C GLN A 192 0.62 21.66 -13.67
N ALA A 193 0.15 21.07 -12.57
CA ALA A 193 -1.09 21.51 -11.88
C ALA A 193 -1.00 22.96 -11.32
N GLY A 194 0.20 23.50 -11.18
CA GLY A 194 0.41 24.80 -10.53
C GLY A 194 0.01 24.78 -9.05
N ASP A 195 0.14 25.93 -8.37
CA ASP A 195 -0.17 26.00 -6.94
C ASP A 195 -1.66 25.81 -6.65
N ALA A 196 -2.53 26.38 -7.50
CA ALA A 196 -3.98 26.27 -7.35
C ALA A 196 -4.45 24.81 -7.50
N GLY A 197 -4.00 24.08 -8.53
CA GLY A 197 -4.36 22.69 -8.73
C GLY A 197 -3.82 21.77 -7.63
N ARG A 198 -2.61 22.04 -7.15
CA ARG A 198 -2.07 21.32 -5.99
C ARG A 198 -2.86 21.58 -4.71
N ALA A 199 -3.30 22.84 -4.49
CA ALA A 199 -4.16 23.16 -3.34
C ALA A 199 -5.50 22.45 -3.43
N GLU A 200 -6.12 22.37 -4.61
CA GLU A 200 -7.37 21.66 -4.86
C GLU A 200 -7.25 20.16 -4.54
N TYR A 201 -6.17 19.49 -4.95
CA TYR A 201 -5.96 18.08 -4.60
C TYR A 201 -5.85 17.85 -3.08
N LEU A 202 -5.30 18.79 -2.31
CA LEU A 202 -5.27 18.68 -0.85
C LEU A 202 -6.67 18.77 -0.25
N VAL A 203 -7.54 19.62 -0.80
CA VAL A 203 -8.94 19.73 -0.38
C VAL A 203 -9.70 18.44 -0.71
N GLN A 204 -9.53 17.93 -1.92
CA GLN A 204 -10.15 16.67 -2.36
C GLN A 204 -9.68 15.47 -1.52
N LEU A 205 -8.39 15.40 -1.20
CA LEU A 205 -7.87 14.35 -0.31
C LEU A 205 -8.51 14.45 1.07
N GLU A 206 -8.60 15.66 1.65
CA GLU A 206 -9.24 15.86 2.95
C GLU A 206 -10.70 15.37 2.92
N GLN A 207 -11.48 15.76 1.90
CA GLN A 207 -12.86 15.30 1.75
C GLN A 207 -12.95 13.78 1.64
N ARG A 208 -12.06 13.15 0.87
CA ARG A 208 -11.98 11.70 0.73
C ARG A 208 -11.65 11.02 2.07
N LEU A 209 -10.70 11.55 2.83
CA LEU A 209 -10.30 10.98 4.11
C LEU A 209 -11.38 11.12 5.18
N ARG A 210 -12.14 12.22 5.18
CA ARG A 210 -13.30 12.40 6.08
C ARG A 210 -14.46 11.47 5.75
N ALA A 211 -14.55 10.99 4.51
CA ALA A 211 -15.59 10.08 4.03
C ALA A 211 -15.15 8.60 3.99
N LEU A 212 -14.00 8.23 4.59
CA LEU A 212 -13.46 6.87 4.48
C LEU A 212 -14.44 5.79 4.88
N GLU A 213 -15.16 5.97 6.00
CA GLU A 213 -16.09 4.95 6.53
C GLU A 213 -17.29 4.74 5.63
N GLN A 214 -17.74 5.80 4.93
CA GLN A 214 -18.88 5.79 4.04
C GLN A 214 -18.52 5.41 2.59
N THR A 215 -17.23 5.43 2.24
CA THR A 215 -16.79 5.10 0.88
C THR A 215 -16.93 3.61 0.63
N ALA A 216 -17.70 3.22 -0.39
CA ALA A 216 -17.81 1.83 -0.80
C ALA A 216 -16.46 1.30 -1.33
N PRO A 217 -16.07 0.08 -0.98
CA PRO A 217 -14.90 -0.54 -1.59
C PRO A 217 -15.12 -0.86 -3.07
N LEU A 218 -14.01 -1.02 -3.79
CA LEU A 218 -14.05 -1.55 -5.15
C LEU A 218 -14.66 -2.96 -5.14
N PRO A 219 -15.33 -3.38 -6.23
CA PRO A 219 -15.80 -4.74 -6.35
C PRO A 219 -14.65 -5.73 -6.19
N GLY A 220 -14.75 -6.59 -5.21
CA GLY A 220 -13.73 -7.58 -4.94
C GLY A 220 -13.85 -8.81 -5.83
N HIS A 221 -12.73 -9.50 -6.02
CA HIS A 221 -12.69 -10.84 -6.60
C HIS A 221 -12.52 -11.86 -5.47
N GLY A 222 -13.19 -13.00 -5.56
CA GLY A 222 -13.16 -14.04 -4.54
C GLY A 222 -13.67 -15.37 -5.06
N PHE A 223 -13.61 -16.40 -4.22
CA PHE A 223 -14.10 -17.74 -4.57
C PHE A 223 -15.64 -17.86 -4.51
N THR A 224 -16.27 -16.92 -3.83
CA THR A 224 -17.73 -16.83 -3.74
C THR A 224 -18.22 -15.71 -4.65
N LYS A 225 -18.76 -16.07 -5.80
CA LYS A 225 -19.64 -15.23 -6.60
C LYS A 225 -21.08 -15.58 -6.30
#